data_9f7b5fee2eda5bfb3cfa44a3a785ef78
#
_entry.id   9f7b5fee2eda5bfb3cfa44a3a785ef78
#
_cell.length_a   1.000
_cell.length_b   1.000
_cell.length_c   1.000
_cell.angle_alpha   90.00
_cell.angle_beta   90.00
_cell.angle_gamma   90.00
#
_symmetry.space_group_name_H-M   'P 1'
#
loop_
_entity.id
_entity.type
_entity.pdbx_description
1 polymer ?
#
loop_
_entity_poly.entity_id
_entity_poly.type
_entity_poly.pdbx_seq_one_letter_code
_entity_poly.pdbx_strand_id
1 'polypeptide(L)'
;MALIMDPYITKLNSLSFKKMYNNDFFLTWEKTFDEILATWTVADALRTLREANISTKIFESGLGISLFRDNSTRTRFSFASACNLLGLEVQDLDEGKSQIAHGETV
;
A
#
# COMPACT_ATOMS: atom_id res chain seq x y z
N MET A 1 -14.13 -17.79 -0.90
CA MET A 1 -12.93 -16.92 -1.01
C MET A 1 -11.81 -17.55 -1.83
N ALA A 2 -11.49 -18.83 -1.58
CA ALA A 2 -10.39 -19.49 -2.30
C ALA A 2 -10.54 -19.40 -3.82
N LEU A 3 -11.72 -19.70 -4.35
CA LEU A 3 -11.96 -19.64 -5.80
C LEU A 3 -11.78 -18.25 -6.38
N ILE A 4 -12.14 -17.22 -5.62
CA ILE A 4 -11.96 -15.83 -6.06
C ILE A 4 -10.48 -15.48 -6.16
N MET A 5 -9.68 -15.96 -5.23
CA MET A 5 -8.26 -15.63 -5.14
C MET A 5 -7.36 -16.52 -5.99
N ASP A 6 -7.84 -17.69 -6.43
CA ASP A 6 -7.01 -18.64 -7.15
C ASP A 6 -6.25 -18.06 -8.36
N PRO A 7 -6.86 -17.24 -9.24
CA PRO A 7 -6.12 -16.68 -10.37
C PRO A 7 -4.97 -15.78 -9.92
N TYR A 8 -5.16 -15.01 -8.86
CA TYR A 8 -4.14 -14.09 -8.34
C TYR A 8 -2.99 -14.86 -7.69
N ILE A 9 -3.33 -15.88 -6.90
CA ILE A 9 -2.32 -16.72 -6.24
C ILE A 9 -1.49 -17.45 -7.29
N THR A 10 -2.12 -18.01 -8.32
CA THR A 10 -1.42 -18.68 -9.41
C THR A 10 -0.46 -17.72 -10.10
N LYS A 11 -0.90 -16.49 -10.39
CA LYS A 11 -0.06 -15.51 -11.04
C LYS A 11 1.13 -15.11 -10.15
N LEU A 12 0.88 -14.84 -8.88
CA LEU A 12 1.93 -14.47 -7.95
C LEU A 12 2.98 -15.57 -7.80
N ASN A 13 2.56 -16.84 -7.79
CA ASN A 13 3.48 -17.96 -7.70
C ASN A 13 4.41 -18.08 -8.90
N SER A 14 4.05 -17.48 -10.05
CA SER A 14 4.87 -17.48 -11.25
C SER A 14 5.87 -16.32 -11.31
N LEU A 15 5.80 -15.39 -10.37
CA LEU A 15 6.60 -14.17 -10.37
C LEU A 15 7.71 -14.22 -9.32
N SER A 16 8.82 -13.52 -9.61
CA SER A 16 9.95 -13.41 -8.68
C SER A 16 9.91 -12.02 -8.02
N PHE A 17 9.55 -11.97 -6.74
CA PHE A 17 9.44 -10.71 -6.02
C PHE A 17 9.85 -10.82 -4.55
N LYS A 18 10.58 -11.87 -4.17
CA LYS A 18 11.00 -12.08 -2.77
C LYS A 18 11.86 -10.94 -2.23
N LYS A 19 12.61 -10.26 -3.10
CA LYS A 19 13.47 -9.15 -2.71
C LYS A 19 12.69 -7.92 -2.24
N MET A 20 11.39 -7.86 -2.51
CA MET A 20 10.55 -6.76 -2.02
C MET A 20 10.27 -6.86 -0.53
N TYR A 21 10.36 -8.07 0.03
CA TYR A 21 10.07 -8.28 1.45
C TYR A 21 11.06 -7.48 2.30
N ASN A 22 10.50 -6.71 3.21
CA ASN A 22 11.25 -5.89 4.17
C ASN A 22 12.19 -4.87 3.50
N ASN A 23 11.87 -4.46 2.28
CA ASN A 23 12.60 -3.44 1.54
C ASN A 23 11.66 -2.31 1.14
N ASP A 24 12.25 -1.15 0.91
CA ASP A 24 11.49 0.04 0.54
C ASP A 24 11.17 0.07 -0.95
N PHE A 25 10.12 0.79 -1.29
CA PHE A 25 9.72 1.02 -2.67
C PHE A 25 9.81 2.53 -2.95
N PHE A 26 10.95 2.97 -3.49
CA PHE A 26 11.16 4.39 -3.78
C PHE A 26 10.75 4.75 -5.21
N LEU A 27 11.33 4.09 -6.20
CA LEU A 27 11.17 4.44 -7.60
C LEU A 27 10.81 3.22 -8.41
N THR A 28 9.83 3.37 -9.29
CA THR A 28 9.35 2.25 -10.10
C THR A 28 10.43 1.69 -11.02
N TRP A 29 11.30 2.53 -11.54
CA TRP A 29 12.35 2.06 -12.46
C TRP A 29 13.49 1.31 -11.77
N GLU A 30 13.49 1.28 -10.43
CA GLU A 30 14.43 0.45 -9.66
C GLU A 30 13.88 -0.96 -9.45
N LYS A 31 12.64 -1.21 -9.83
CA LYS A 31 11.98 -2.49 -9.64
C LYS A 31 12.01 -3.32 -10.92
N THR A 32 12.09 -4.64 -10.77
CA THR A 32 11.98 -5.55 -11.91
C THR A 32 10.55 -5.57 -12.45
N PHE A 33 10.39 -6.05 -13.68
CA PHE A 33 9.06 -6.22 -14.26
C PHE A 33 8.19 -7.13 -13.37
N ASP A 34 8.76 -8.24 -12.87
CA ASP A 34 8.03 -9.14 -11.99
C ASP A 34 7.58 -8.45 -10.71
N GLU A 35 8.43 -7.61 -10.12
CA GLU A 35 8.08 -6.88 -8.90
C GLU A 35 6.94 -5.90 -9.12
N ILE A 36 6.96 -5.17 -10.23
CA ILE A 36 5.87 -4.25 -10.59
C ILE A 36 4.58 -5.05 -10.84
N LEU A 37 4.70 -6.14 -11.58
CA LEU A 37 3.52 -6.97 -11.88
C LEU A 37 2.95 -7.62 -10.62
N ALA A 38 3.80 -8.04 -9.69
CA ALA A 38 3.34 -8.59 -8.41
C ALA A 38 2.57 -7.53 -7.61
N THR A 39 3.08 -6.30 -7.56
CA THR A 39 2.41 -5.18 -6.88
C THR A 39 1.03 -4.93 -7.49
N TRP A 40 0.96 -4.89 -8.81
CA TRP A 40 -0.29 -4.69 -9.54
C TRP A 40 -1.27 -5.83 -9.27
N THR A 41 -0.77 -7.06 -9.27
CA THR A 41 -1.61 -8.25 -9.06
C THR A 41 -2.22 -8.24 -7.66
N VAL A 42 -1.46 -7.86 -6.65
CA VAL A 42 -1.98 -7.74 -5.28
C VAL A 42 -3.04 -6.64 -5.21
N ALA A 43 -2.82 -5.51 -5.88
CA ALA A 43 -3.80 -4.44 -5.92
C ALA A 43 -5.12 -4.91 -6.54
N ASP A 44 -5.05 -5.65 -7.64
CA ASP A 44 -6.25 -6.21 -8.28
C ASP A 44 -6.95 -7.22 -7.40
N ALA A 45 -6.19 -8.07 -6.71
CA ALA A 45 -6.76 -9.05 -5.79
C ALA A 45 -7.52 -8.36 -4.64
N LEU A 46 -6.92 -7.33 -4.06
CA LEU A 46 -7.56 -6.56 -2.99
C LEU A 46 -8.82 -5.86 -3.48
N ARG A 47 -8.79 -5.30 -4.68
CA ARG A 47 -9.97 -4.69 -5.30
C ARG A 47 -11.09 -5.70 -5.47
N THR A 48 -10.76 -6.88 -5.97
CA THR A 48 -11.73 -7.95 -6.19
C THR A 48 -12.41 -8.36 -4.88
N LEU A 49 -11.63 -8.50 -3.82
CA LEU A 49 -12.19 -8.80 -2.49
C LEU A 49 -13.10 -7.68 -2.02
N ARG A 50 -12.68 -6.44 -2.18
CA ARG A 50 -13.47 -5.27 -1.77
C ARG A 50 -14.80 -5.19 -2.51
N GLU A 51 -14.78 -5.44 -3.81
CA GLU A 51 -16.00 -5.43 -4.63
C GLU A 51 -16.96 -6.57 -4.25
N ALA A 52 -16.42 -7.69 -3.78
CA ALA A 52 -17.20 -8.80 -3.28
C ALA A 52 -17.65 -8.62 -1.82
N ASN A 53 -17.37 -7.46 -1.23
CA ASN A 53 -17.67 -7.13 0.16
C ASN A 53 -17.01 -8.09 1.15
N ILE A 54 -15.82 -8.55 0.82
CA ILE A 54 -14.99 -9.39 1.69
C ILE A 54 -13.93 -8.50 2.33
N SER A 55 -13.74 -8.64 3.63
CA SER A 55 -12.77 -7.83 4.36
C SER A 55 -11.36 -8.03 3.84
N THR A 56 -10.62 -6.92 3.68
CA THR A 56 -9.22 -6.94 3.29
C THR A 56 -8.30 -6.61 4.47
N LYS A 57 -8.80 -6.70 5.70
CA LYS A 57 -8.02 -6.42 6.90
C LYS A 57 -7.04 -7.56 7.16
N ILE A 58 -5.90 -7.50 6.49
CA ILE A 58 -4.83 -8.49 6.63
C ILE A 58 -3.92 -8.19 7.82
N PHE A 59 -3.97 -6.97 8.35
CA PHE A 59 -3.23 -6.58 9.54
C PHE A 59 -4.21 -6.37 10.70
N GLU A 60 -3.85 -6.83 11.89
CA GLU A 60 -4.64 -6.58 13.10
C GLU A 60 -4.39 -5.18 13.62
N SER A 61 -3.17 -4.68 13.46
CA SER A 61 -2.77 -3.37 13.94
C SER A 61 -1.62 -2.86 13.12
N GLY A 62 -1.33 -1.59 13.29
CA GLY A 62 -0.22 -0.95 12.62
C GLY A 62 -0.58 0.47 12.28
N LEU A 63 0.40 1.22 11.83
CA LEU A 63 0.27 2.63 11.55
C LEU A 63 0.79 2.94 10.15
N GLY A 64 -0.09 3.50 9.33
CA GLY A 64 0.29 4.10 8.05
C GLY A 64 0.51 5.58 8.25
N ILE A 65 1.62 6.10 7.78
CA ILE A 65 1.95 7.51 7.90
C ILE A 65 2.04 8.12 6.52
N SER A 66 1.33 9.24 6.31
CA SER A 66 1.43 10.01 5.09
C SER A 66 2.08 11.36 5.34
N LEU A 67 2.92 11.78 4.41
CA LEU A 67 3.55 13.09 4.45
C LEU A 67 3.48 13.69 3.06
N PHE A 68 2.68 14.75 2.93
CA PHE A 68 2.52 15.44 1.65
C PHE A 68 2.94 16.90 1.80
N ARG A 69 3.60 17.42 0.77
CA ARG A 69 4.05 18.81 0.74
C ARG A 69 2.94 19.79 0.44
N ASP A 70 1.95 19.34 -0.31
CA ASP A 70 0.84 20.19 -0.76
C ASP A 70 -0.49 19.58 -0.36
N ASN A 71 -1.57 20.26 -0.72
CA ASN A 71 -2.91 19.83 -0.39
C ASN A 71 -3.42 18.80 -1.42
N SER A 72 -2.78 17.65 -1.48
CA SER A 72 -3.21 16.54 -2.32
C SER A 72 -4.38 15.79 -1.69
N THR A 73 -5.55 16.39 -1.71
CA THR A 73 -6.72 15.86 -1.02
C THR A 73 -7.08 14.45 -1.47
N ARG A 74 -7.10 14.20 -2.78
CA ARG A 74 -7.42 12.87 -3.30
C ARG A 74 -6.43 11.82 -2.84
N THR A 75 -5.13 12.15 -2.91
CA THR A 75 -4.08 11.22 -2.54
C THR A 75 -4.12 10.93 -1.04
N ARG A 76 -4.35 11.95 -0.22
CA ARG A 76 -4.49 11.78 1.22
C ARG A 76 -5.66 10.86 1.56
N PHE A 77 -6.80 11.08 0.94
CA PHE A 77 -7.99 10.26 1.19
C PHE A 77 -7.80 8.84 0.67
N SER A 78 -7.19 8.67 -0.50
CA SER A 78 -6.92 7.35 -1.05
C SER A 78 -5.98 6.55 -0.15
N PHE A 79 -4.93 7.18 0.33
CA PHE A 79 -3.98 6.54 1.25
C PHE A 79 -4.66 6.14 2.56
N ALA A 80 -5.42 7.07 3.15
CA ALA A 80 -6.11 6.80 4.41
C ALA A 80 -7.12 5.67 4.26
N SER A 81 -7.90 5.68 3.17
CA SER A 81 -8.87 4.63 2.90
C SER A 81 -8.18 3.28 2.72
N ALA A 82 -7.09 3.24 1.95
CA ALA A 82 -6.35 2.00 1.72
C ALA A 82 -5.81 1.43 3.03
N CYS A 83 -5.22 2.26 3.89
CA CYS A 83 -4.72 1.82 5.19
C CYS A 83 -5.85 1.24 6.04
N ASN A 84 -6.98 1.91 6.12
CA ASN A 84 -8.12 1.44 6.90
C ASN A 84 -8.67 0.13 6.38
N LEU A 85 -8.73 -0.03 5.06
CA LEU A 85 -9.19 -1.28 4.45
C LEU A 85 -8.26 -2.45 4.77
N LEU A 86 -6.97 -2.18 4.95
CA LEU A 86 -5.97 -3.20 5.28
C LEU A 86 -5.89 -3.49 6.79
N GLY A 87 -6.54 -2.70 7.62
CA GLY A 87 -6.52 -2.88 9.07
C GLY A 87 -5.54 -1.98 9.82
N LEU A 88 -5.02 -0.95 9.14
CA LEU A 88 -4.06 -0.01 9.73
C LEU A 88 -4.75 1.27 10.17
N GLU A 89 -4.21 1.89 11.21
CA GLU A 89 -4.55 3.25 11.55
C GLU A 89 -3.75 4.22 10.68
N VAL A 90 -4.18 5.47 10.58
CA VAL A 90 -3.54 6.47 9.73
C VAL A 90 -3.17 7.69 10.55
N GLN A 91 -1.95 8.16 10.32
CA GLN A 91 -1.49 9.43 10.81
C GLN A 91 -1.02 10.26 9.61
N ASP A 92 -1.67 11.39 9.40
CA ASP A 92 -1.28 12.31 8.33
C ASP A 92 -0.41 13.42 8.93
N LEU A 93 0.80 13.56 8.42
CA LEU A 93 1.71 14.61 8.83
C LEU A 93 1.62 15.79 7.86
N ASP A 94 1.29 16.95 8.40
CA ASP A 94 1.34 18.20 7.63
C ASP A 94 2.76 18.75 7.73
N GLU A 95 3.44 18.93 6.60
CA GLU A 95 4.82 19.43 6.58
C GLU A 95 4.95 20.79 7.29
N GLY A 96 3.94 21.66 7.13
CA GLY A 96 3.96 22.97 7.75
C GLY A 96 3.74 22.96 9.26
N LYS A 97 3.29 21.84 9.82
CA LYS A 97 2.99 21.69 11.26
C LYS A 97 3.78 20.58 11.92
N SER A 98 4.65 19.90 11.17
CA SER A 98 5.44 18.79 11.68
C SER A 98 6.76 19.28 12.27
N GLN A 99 7.46 18.39 12.97
CA GLN A 99 8.80 18.69 13.48
C GLN A 99 9.79 18.96 12.36
N ILE A 100 9.54 18.45 11.17
CA ILE A 100 10.38 18.71 9.99
C ILE A 100 10.39 20.20 9.68
N ALA A 101 9.25 20.88 9.75
CA ALA A 101 9.14 22.31 9.51
C ALA A 101 9.85 23.14 10.57
N HIS A 102 10.10 22.59 11.75
CA HIS A 102 10.79 23.25 12.84
C HIS A 102 12.30 22.98 12.84
N GLY A 103 12.84 22.47 11.74
CA GLY A 103 14.27 22.28 11.56
C GLY A 103 14.81 20.91 11.88
N GLU A 104 13.96 19.95 12.23
CA GLU A 104 14.39 18.57 12.40
C GLU A 104 14.67 17.93 11.06
N THR A 105 15.67 17.05 11.03
CA THR A 105 15.98 16.26 9.83
C THR A 105 15.18 14.95 9.85
N VAL A 106 14.90 14.47 8.67
CA VAL A 106 14.16 13.21 8.50
C VAL A 106 15.05 12.02 8.80
#